data_acf0c6662caa3a35a40b862b8baa3e23
#
_entry.id   acf0c6662caa3a35a40b862b8baa3e23
#
_cell.length_a   1.000
_cell.length_b   1.000
_cell.length_c   1.000
_cell.angle_alpha   90.00
_cell.angle_beta   90.00
_cell.angle_gamma   90.00
#
_symmetry.space_group_name_H-M   'P 1'
#
loop_
_entity.id
_entity.type
_entity.pdbx_description
1 polymer ?
#
loop_
_entity_poly.entity_id
_entity_poly.type
_entity_poly.pdbx_seq_one_letter_code
_entity_poly.pdbx_strand_id
1 'polypeptide(L)'
;IQASLVGSEMCIRDRCQGYRTKMSSPVLSEDSCSRLSPHFTYGSVSIRQVYQKLNELLPTLRNQKDLYSFKKRLYWHCHFVQKLHTEPDLEFHSMHRMCDELRIEHDEELIDKWIKGETGFPFLDACMKFLNKNGWINFRMRAMIMSFASYNMWQPWQKTSPLLAKLFTDYEPGIHWNQCQMQSGT
;
A
#
# COMPACT_ATOMS: atom_id res chain seq x y z
N ILE A 1 1.90 1.18 25.49
CA ILE A 1 0.77 0.39 24.92
C ILE A 1 -0.53 1.19 24.97
N GLN A 2 -0.89 1.79 26.12
CA GLN A 2 -2.14 2.54 26.28
C GLN A 2 -2.19 3.81 25.42
N ALA A 3 -1.10 4.55 25.32
CA ALA A 3 -0.99 5.76 24.48
C ALA A 3 -1.15 5.46 22.97
N SER A 4 -0.64 4.32 22.48
CA SER A 4 -0.78 3.91 21.08
C SER A 4 -2.21 3.47 20.74
N LEU A 5 -2.94 2.89 21.70
CA LEU A 5 -4.35 2.54 21.54
C LEU A 5 -5.26 3.77 21.49
N VAL A 6 -5.01 4.79 22.31
CA VAL A 6 -5.73 6.09 22.27
C VAL A 6 -5.47 6.78 20.94
N GLY A 7 -4.23 6.79 20.46
CA GLY A 7 -3.89 7.33 19.14
C GLY A 7 -4.59 6.59 17.99
N SER A 8 -4.70 5.26 18.07
CA SER A 8 -5.41 4.46 17.06
C SER A 8 -6.92 4.71 17.07
N GLU A 9 -7.53 4.93 18.24
CA GLU A 9 -8.95 5.30 18.35
C GLU A 9 -9.23 6.65 17.69
N MET A 10 -8.40 7.67 17.95
CA MET A 10 -8.48 8.96 17.28
C MET A 10 -8.39 8.81 15.75
N CYS A 11 -7.39 8.04 15.26
CA CYS A 11 -7.26 7.78 13.84
C CYS A 11 -8.49 7.10 13.23
N ILE A 12 -9.14 6.19 13.94
CA ILE A 12 -10.37 5.52 13.48
C ILE A 12 -11.55 6.50 13.48
N ARG A 13 -11.75 7.26 14.56
CA ARG A 13 -12.88 8.18 14.68
C ARG A 13 -12.82 9.36 13.71
N ASP A 14 -11.65 10.00 13.64
CA ASP A 14 -11.51 11.29 12.96
C ASP A 14 -11.14 11.13 11.49
N ARG A 15 -10.20 10.21 11.19
CA ARG A 15 -9.70 10.04 9.82
C ARG A 15 -10.54 9.10 8.95
N CYS A 16 -11.30 8.17 9.52
CA CYS A 16 -12.12 7.26 8.71
C CYS A 16 -13.47 7.85 8.28
N GLN A 17 -13.73 9.13 8.51
CA GLN A 17 -14.93 9.79 8.00
C GLN A 17 -14.84 10.00 6.49
N GLY A 18 -15.79 9.41 5.76
CA GLY A 18 -15.78 9.40 4.30
C GLY A 18 -14.73 8.45 3.70
N TYR A 19 -14.17 7.55 4.48
CA TYR A 19 -13.14 6.61 4.05
C TYR A 19 -13.49 5.91 2.74
N ARG A 20 -14.71 5.36 2.64
CA ARG A 20 -15.17 4.59 1.48
C ARG A 20 -15.14 5.39 0.17
N THR A 21 -15.43 6.67 0.23
CA THR A 21 -15.52 7.54 -0.96
C THR A 21 -14.22 8.28 -1.26
N LYS A 22 -13.40 8.52 -0.25
CA LYS A 22 -12.20 9.36 -0.36
C LYS A 22 -10.88 8.58 -0.42
N MET A 23 -10.84 7.33 0.05
CA MET A 23 -9.61 6.54 0.16
C MET A 23 -8.86 6.34 -1.19
N SER A 24 -9.58 6.48 -2.31
CA SER A 24 -9.00 6.33 -3.66
C SER A 24 -8.58 7.67 -4.28
N SER A 25 -8.93 8.79 -3.67
CA SER A 25 -8.54 10.13 -4.15
C SER A 25 -7.06 10.38 -3.88
N PRO A 26 -6.29 10.90 -4.83
CA PRO A 26 -4.89 11.24 -4.62
C PRO A 26 -4.69 12.32 -3.54
N VAL A 27 -5.64 13.25 -3.39
CA VAL A 27 -5.57 14.36 -2.44
C VAL A 27 -6.32 14.05 -1.15
N LEU A 28 -7.62 13.68 -1.25
CA LEU A 28 -8.49 13.52 -0.07
C LEU A 28 -8.13 12.32 0.80
N SER A 29 -7.41 11.34 0.28
CA SER A 29 -7.00 10.15 1.05
C SER A 29 -6.02 10.46 2.17
N GLU A 30 -5.27 11.55 2.06
CA GLU A 30 -4.31 11.94 3.10
C GLU A 30 -5.01 12.16 4.44
N ASP A 31 -6.17 12.80 4.44
CA ASP A 31 -6.96 13.10 5.65
C ASP A 31 -8.02 12.06 5.98
N SER A 32 -8.37 11.19 5.03
CA SER A 32 -9.47 10.22 5.20
C SER A 32 -9.03 8.77 5.33
N CYS A 33 -7.73 8.48 5.25
CA CYS A 33 -7.17 7.17 5.59
C CYS A 33 -6.65 7.17 7.04
N SER A 34 -6.79 6.03 7.72
CA SER A 34 -6.39 5.89 9.14
C SER A 34 -4.92 6.18 9.42
N ARG A 35 -4.04 5.98 8.44
CA ARG A 35 -2.58 6.10 8.57
C ARG A 35 -2.00 5.14 9.63
N LEU A 36 -2.67 4.02 9.90
CA LEU A 36 -2.21 3.01 10.87
C LEU A 36 -1.19 2.01 10.28
N SER A 37 -0.99 2.00 8.97
CA SER A 37 -0.09 1.04 8.31
C SER A 37 1.35 1.10 8.83
N PRO A 38 2.01 2.25 9.06
CA PRO A 38 3.33 2.29 9.68
C PRO A 38 3.32 1.70 11.10
N HIS A 39 2.25 1.94 11.86
CA HIS A 39 2.12 1.40 13.22
C HIS A 39 2.01 -0.11 13.26
N PHE A 40 1.41 -0.72 12.22
CA PHE A 40 1.38 -2.18 12.06
C PHE A 40 2.77 -2.72 11.74
N THR A 41 3.45 -2.10 10.79
CA THR A 41 4.80 -2.50 10.36
C THR A 41 5.81 -2.46 11.52
N TYR A 42 5.79 -1.40 12.32
CA TYR A 42 6.69 -1.25 13.48
C TYR A 42 6.15 -1.90 14.76
N GLY A 43 5.01 -2.57 14.72
CA GLY A 43 4.45 -3.31 15.85
C GLY A 43 3.99 -2.44 17.03
N SER A 44 3.86 -1.12 16.84
CA SER A 44 3.38 -0.22 17.91
C SER A 44 1.90 -0.41 18.24
N VAL A 45 1.13 -0.98 17.31
CA VAL A 45 -0.25 -1.47 17.51
C VAL A 45 -0.46 -2.72 16.66
N SER A 46 -1.18 -3.71 17.20
CA SER A 46 -1.49 -4.92 16.45
C SER A 46 -2.81 -4.79 15.66
N ILE A 47 -2.92 -5.54 14.55
CA ILE A 47 -4.17 -5.68 13.79
C ILE A 47 -5.32 -6.13 14.70
N ARG A 48 -5.06 -7.07 15.63
CA ARG A 48 -6.05 -7.57 16.58
C ARG A 48 -6.59 -6.46 17.47
N GLN A 49 -5.73 -5.61 18.02
CA GLN A 49 -6.14 -4.48 18.87
C GLN A 49 -7.02 -3.49 18.10
N VAL A 50 -6.61 -3.13 16.87
CA VAL A 50 -7.40 -2.24 16.02
C VAL A 50 -8.75 -2.87 15.65
N TYR A 51 -8.78 -4.15 15.34
CA TYR A 51 -10.01 -4.89 15.03
C TYR A 51 -10.98 -4.93 16.22
N GLN A 52 -10.49 -5.21 17.42
CA GLN A 52 -11.28 -5.20 18.66
C GLN A 52 -11.86 -3.81 18.91
N LYS A 53 -11.00 -2.79 18.85
CA LYS A 53 -11.42 -1.39 19.05
C LYS A 53 -12.45 -0.94 18.01
N LEU A 54 -12.29 -1.34 16.76
CA LEU A 54 -13.23 -1.07 15.70
C LEU A 54 -14.61 -1.70 15.98
N ASN A 55 -14.67 -2.92 16.50
CA ASN A 55 -15.92 -3.57 16.88
C ASN A 55 -16.63 -2.85 18.04
N GLU A 56 -15.90 -2.31 19.00
CA GLU A 56 -16.44 -1.50 20.09
C GLU A 56 -17.03 -0.18 19.57
N LEU A 57 -16.36 0.45 18.60
CA LEU A 57 -16.75 1.74 18.04
C LEU A 57 -17.90 1.67 17.02
N LEU A 58 -17.99 0.55 16.27
CA LEU A 58 -18.99 0.38 15.21
C LEU A 58 -20.44 0.72 15.63
N PRO A 59 -20.95 0.27 16.81
CA PRO A 59 -22.31 0.57 17.23
C PRO A 59 -22.51 2.04 17.62
N THR A 60 -21.45 2.75 17.97
CA THR A 60 -21.51 4.10 18.56
C THR A 60 -21.36 5.22 17.53
N LEU A 61 -20.82 4.92 16.36
CA LEU A 61 -20.49 5.92 15.35
C LEU A 61 -21.49 5.94 14.19
N ARG A 62 -21.77 7.14 13.67
CA ARG A 62 -22.72 7.34 12.56
C ARG A 62 -22.19 6.85 11.21
N ASN A 63 -20.87 6.82 11.02
CA ASN A 63 -20.20 6.46 9.77
C ASN A 63 -19.91 4.94 9.62
N GLN A 64 -20.82 4.10 10.04
CA GLN A 64 -20.66 2.63 10.07
C GLN A 64 -20.19 2.04 8.72
N LYS A 65 -20.73 2.55 7.58
CA LYS A 65 -20.32 2.06 6.24
C LYS A 65 -18.84 2.29 5.94
N ASP A 66 -18.30 3.40 6.39
CA ASP A 66 -16.86 3.71 6.25
C ASP A 66 -16.01 2.78 7.11
N LEU A 67 -16.43 2.58 8.36
CA LEU A 67 -15.75 1.69 9.30
C LEU A 67 -15.79 0.22 8.85
N TYR A 68 -16.89 -0.24 8.29
CA TYR A 68 -16.96 -1.58 7.66
C TYR A 68 -16.02 -1.69 6.47
N SER A 69 -15.88 -0.64 5.66
CA SER A 69 -14.93 -0.61 4.54
C SER A 69 -13.48 -0.66 5.03
N PHE A 70 -13.16 0.06 6.10
CA PHE A 70 -11.86 -0.02 6.75
C PHE A 70 -11.60 -1.40 7.37
N LYS A 71 -12.59 -1.97 8.08
CA LYS A 71 -12.53 -3.31 8.65
C LYS A 71 -12.16 -4.38 7.60
N LYS A 72 -12.73 -4.31 6.40
CA LYS A 72 -12.38 -5.19 5.29
C LYS A 72 -10.89 -5.09 4.90
N ARG A 73 -10.25 -3.93 5.05
CA ARG A 73 -8.82 -3.78 4.76
C ARG A 73 -7.93 -4.51 5.75
N LEU A 74 -8.35 -4.67 7.00
CA LEU A 74 -7.62 -5.48 7.97
C LEU A 74 -7.60 -6.96 7.58
N TYR A 75 -8.69 -7.49 7.02
CA TYR A 75 -8.70 -8.86 6.47
C TYR A 75 -7.76 -9.02 5.28
N TRP A 76 -7.76 -8.05 4.35
CA TRP A 76 -6.83 -8.06 3.22
C TRP A 76 -5.37 -8.02 3.67
N HIS A 77 -5.05 -7.24 4.70
CA HIS A 77 -3.71 -7.22 5.29
C HIS A 77 -3.30 -8.63 5.75
N CYS A 78 -4.12 -9.26 6.57
CA CYS A 78 -3.83 -10.62 7.04
C CYS A 78 -3.73 -11.64 5.89
N HIS A 79 -4.61 -11.52 4.89
CA HIS A 79 -4.60 -12.40 3.72
C HIS A 79 -3.26 -12.37 2.97
N PHE A 80 -2.74 -11.19 2.66
CA PHE A 80 -1.48 -11.06 1.92
C PHE A 80 -0.27 -11.50 2.75
N VAL A 81 -0.26 -11.23 4.05
CA VAL A 81 0.79 -11.73 4.94
C VAL A 81 0.79 -13.26 4.98
N GLN A 82 -0.40 -13.88 5.10
CA GLN A 82 -0.53 -15.34 5.07
C GLN A 82 -0.14 -15.92 3.72
N LYS A 83 -0.47 -15.23 2.61
CA LYS A 83 -0.08 -15.68 1.27
C LYS A 83 1.44 -15.77 1.13
N LEU A 84 2.17 -14.73 1.53
CA LEU A 84 3.64 -14.77 1.51
C LEU A 84 4.20 -15.86 2.44
N HIS A 85 3.59 -16.07 3.61
CA HIS A 85 4.00 -17.15 4.52
C HIS A 85 3.84 -18.53 3.89
N THR A 86 2.79 -18.73 3.11
CA THR A 86 2.52 -20.00 2.42
C THR A 86 3.38 -20.18 1.17
N GLU A 87 3.69 -19.07 0.48
CA GLU A 87 4.43 -19.02 -0.77
C GLU A 87 5.60 -18.03 -0.67
N PRO A 88 6.66 -18.35 0.11
CA PRO A 88 7.77 -17.42 0.36
C PRO A 88 8.54 -17.03 -0.90
N ASP A 89 8.51 -17.85 -1.92
CA ASP A 89 9.15 -17.59 -3.23
C ASP A 89 8.55 -16.41 -3.99
N LEU A 90 7.41 -15.87 -3.56
CA LEU A 90 6.79 -14.67 -4.16
C LEU A 90 7.68 -13.42 -4.10
N GLU A 91 8.69 -13.42 -3.25
CA GLU A 91 9.68 -12.34 -3.22
C GLU A 91 10.62 -12.37 -4.43
N PHE A 92 10.86 -13.55 -5.01
CA PHE A 92 11.88 -13.77 -6.03
C PHE A 92 11.31 -14.13 -7.39
N HIS A 93 10.13 -14.73 -7.41
CA HIS A 93 9.50 -15.26 -8.61
C HIS A 93 8.07 -14.74 -8.78
N SER A 94 7.62 -14.70 -10.03
CA SER A 94 6.24 -14.31 -10.36
C SER A 94 5.23 -15.31 -9.79
N MET A 95 4.04 -14.82 -9.39
CA MET A 95 2.92 -15.69 -8.95
C MET A 95 2.60 -16.73 -10.02
N HIS A 96 2.65 -16.33 -11.28
CA HIS A 96 2.56 -17.26 -12.41
C HIS A 96 3.96 -17.44 -13.01
N ARG A 97 4.57 -18.58 -12.77
CA ARG A 97 5.97 -18.87 -13.14
C ARG A 97 6.31 -18.62 -14.63
N MET A 98 5.35 -18.79 -15.53
CA MET A 98 5.54 -18.47 -16.95
C MET A 98 5.79 -16.98 -17.21
N CYS A 99 5.49 -16.11 -16.24
CA CYS A 99 5.74 -14.67 -16.34
C CYS A 99 7.15 -14.26 -15.86
N ASP A 100 7.97 -15.19 -15.37
CA ASP A 100 9.32 -14.86 -14.88
C ASP A 100 10.19 -14.30 -16.01
N GLU A 101 9.95 -14.72 -17.26
CA GLU A 101 10.68 -14.26 -18.45
C GLU A 101 9.97 -13.13 -19.23
N LEU A 102 8.86 -12.60 -18.71
CA LEU A 102 8.03 -11.64 -19.46
C LEU A 102 8.74 -10.31 -19.73
N ARG A 103 9.56 -9.83 -18.81
CA ARG A 103 10.28 -8.56 -18.90
C ARG A 103 11.66 -8.74 -18.33
N ILE A 104 12.58 -9.28 -19.15
CA ILE A 104 13.98 -9.56 -18.73
C ILE A 104 14.83 -8.30 -18.88
N GLU A 105 14.68 -7.63 -20.02
CA GLU A 105 15.42 -6.41 -20.30
C GLU A 105 14.88 -5.24 -19.48
N HIS A 106 15.75 -4.38 -19.05
CA HIS A 106 15.40 -3.19 -18.28
C HIS A 106 16.31 -2.00 -18.66
N ASP A 107 15.80 -0.82 -18.44
CA ASP A 107 16.47 0.45 -18.68
C ASP A 107 16.68 1.17 -17.34
N GLU A 108 17.92 1.19 -16.87
CA GLU A 108 18.28 1.82 -15.58
C GLU A 108 18.01 3.34 -15.59
N GLU A 109 18.15 4.03 -16.72
CA GLU A 109 17.88 5.46 -16.83
C GLU A 109 16.38 5.75 -16.69
N LEU A 110 15.53 4.95 -17.33
CA LEU A 110 14.08 5.05 -17.17
C LEU A 110 13.64 4.75 -15.75
N ILE A 111 14.20 3.72 -15.13
CA ILE A 111 13.90 3.37 -13.73
C ILE A 111 14.33 4.50 -12.79
N ASP A 112 15.50 5.10 -13.02
CA ASP A 112 15.98 6.22 -12.22
C ASP A 112 15.09 7.47 -12.34
N LYS A 113 14.67 7.80 -13.56
CA LYS A 113 13.70 8.88 -13.79
C LYS A 113 12.36 8.60 -13.11
N TRP A 114 11.90 7.35 -13.17
CA TRP A 114 10.64 6.96 -12.55
C TRP A 114 10.70 7.08 -11.03
N ILE A 115 11.74 6.55 -10.38
CA ILE A 115 11.84 6.60 -8.92
C ILE A 115 12.01 8.02 -8.39
N LYS A 116 12.64 8.91 -9.17
CA LYS A 116 12.79 10.34 -8.85
C LYS A 116 11.54 11.18 -9.15
N GLY A 117 10.59 10.66 -9.96
CA GLY A 117 9.44 11.41 -10.47
C GLY A 117 9.82 12.45 -11.52
N GLU A 118 10.63 12.04 -12.49
CA GLU A 118 11.17 12.87 -13.58
C GLU A 118 10.89 12.24 -14.95
N THR A 119 9.77 11.53 -15.05
CA THR A 119 9.38 10.82 -16.28
C THR A 119 8.78 11.74 -17.35
N GLY A 120 8.34 12.95 -16.97
CA GLY A 120 7.61 13.87 -17.82
C GLY A 120 6.09 13.63 -17.83
N PHE A 121 5.59 12.64 -17.08
CA PHE A 121 4.15 12.42 -16.88
C PHE A 121 3.71 13.13 -15.58
N PRO A 122 3.06 14.30 -15.65
CA PRO A 122 2.91 15.18 -14.48
C PRO A 122 2.24 14.53 -13.27
N PHE A 123 1.22 13.70 -13.49
CA PHE A 123 0.50 13.04 -12.41
C PHE A 123 1.33 11.92 -11.75
N LEU A 124 2.04 11.14 -12.57
CA LEU A 124 2.94 10.10 -12.07
C LEU A 124 4.08 10.72 -11.26
N ASP A 125 4.71 11.76 -11.82
CA ASP A 125 5.82 12.47 -11.20
C ASP A 125 5.41 13.13 -9.88
N ALA A 126 4.22 13.72 -9.82
CA ALA A 126 3.67 14.26 -8.59
C ALA A 126 3.47 13.17 -7.52
N CYS A 127 2.96 11.98 -7.90
CA CYS A 127 2.78 10.85 -7.00
C CYS A 127 4.13 10.33 -6.48
N MET A 128 5.14 10.19 -7.34
CA MET A 128 6.47 9.73 -6.95
C MET A 128 7.18 10.74 -6.04
N LYS A 129 7.12 12.03 -6.36
CA LYS A 129 7.66 13.09 -5.50
C LYS A 129 6.97 13.16 -4.15
N PHE A 130 5.65 12.98 -4.12
CA PHE A 130 4.89 12.90 -2.87
C PHE A 130 5.33 11.69 -2.03
N LEU A 131 5.49 10.51 -2.65
CA LEU A 131 5.96 9.30 -1.99
C LEU A 131 7.39 9.50 -1.43
N ASN A 132 8.31 10.01 -2.24
CA ASN A 132 9.69 10.29 -1.81
C ASN A 132 9.75 11.23 -0.59
N LYS A 133 8.87 12.23 -0.55
CA LYS A 133 8.82 13.21 0.53
C LYS A 133 8.19 12.67 1.81
N ASN A 134 7.11 11.87 1.68
CA ASN A 134 6.25 11.52 2.81
C ASN A 134 6.39 10.06 3.25
N GLY A 135 7.05 9.20 2.47
CA GLY A 135 7.17 7.77 2.75
C GLY A 135 5.85 7.01 2.69
N TRP A 136 4.78 7.63 2.20
CA TRP A 136 3.44 7.05 2.13
C TRP A 136 2.65 7.65 0.96
N ILE A 137 1.85 6.81 0.32
CA ILE A 137 0.86 7.21 -0.67
C ILE A 137 -0.30 6.23 -0.61
N ASN A 138 -1.50 6.63 -1.04
CA ASN A 138 -2.68 5.78 -0.96
C ASN A 138 -2.60 4.56 -1.92
N PHE A 139 -3.45 3.57 -1.66
CA PHE A 139 -3.49 2.32 -2.40
C PHE A 139 -3.62 2.49 -3.93
N ARG A 140 -4.51 3.37 -4.40
CA ARG A 140 -4.72 3.57 -5.84
C ARG A 140 -3.50 4.15 -6.54
N MET A 141 -2.81 5.06 -5.86
CA MET A 141 -1.58 5.64 -6.42
C MET A 141 -0.43 4.62 -6.39
N ARG A 142 -0.33 3.79 -5.36
CA ARG A 142 0.63 2.64 -5.35
C ARG A 142 0.41 1.72 -6.54
N ALA A 143 -0.84 1.36 -6.79
CA ALA A 143 -1.21 0.53 -7.93
C ALA A 143 -0.82 1.20 -9.25
N MET A 144 -1.13 2.48 -9.41
CA MET A 144 -0.83 3.23 -10.65
C MET A 144 0.66 3.36 -10.90
N ILE A 145 1.47 3.74 -9.90
CA ILE A 145 2.92 3.91 -10.09
C ILE A 145 3.60 2.58 -10.47
N MET A 146 3.18 1.46 -9.87
CA MET A 146 3.71 0.15 -10.20
C MET A 146 3.25 -0.33 -11.59
N SER A 147 1.95 -0.17 -11.88
CA SER A 147 1.37 -0.53 -13.18
C SER A 147 2.01 0.27 -14.31
N PHE A 148 2.28 1.56 -14.10
CA PHE A 148 2.96 2.40 -15.08
C PHE A 148 4.38 1.89 -15.39
N ALA A 149 5.17 1.58 -14.36
CA ALA A 149 6.51 1.03 -14.54
C ALA A 149 6.49 -0.27 -15.35
N SER A 150 5.51 -1.15 -15.07
CA SER A 150 5.43 -2.47 -15.68
C SER A 150 4.85 -2.45 -17.10
N TYR A 151 3.81 -1.66 -17.37
CA TYR A 151 3.11 -1.69 -18.66
C TYR A 151 3.51 -0.56 -19.60
N ASN A 152 3.68 0.65 -19.09
CA ASN A 152 4.01 1.80 -19.93
C ASN A 152 5.51 1.93 -20.18
N MET A 153 6.33 1.65 -19.17
CA MET A 153 7.79 1.66 -19.28
C MET A 153 8.38 0.28 -19.58
N TRP A 154 7.57 -0.77 -19.51
CA TRP A 154 7.93 -2.16 -19.77
C TRP A 154 9.08 -2.68 -18.89
N GLN A 155 9.14 -2.23 -17.62
CA GLN A 155 10.19 -2.62 -16.70
C GLN A 155 9.80 -3.86 -15.86
N PRO A 156 10.75 -4.76 -15.57
CA PRO A 156 10.50 -5.93 -14.73
C PRO A 156 10.22 -5.51 -13.28
N TRP A 157 9.21 -6.13 -12.67
CA TRP A 157 8.85 -5.85 -11.28
C TRP A 157 10.00 -6.17 -10.30
N GLN A 158 10.85 -7.14 -10.62
CA GLN A 158 12.01 -7.52 -9.84
C GLN A 158 13.04 -6.37 -9.70
N LYS A 159 13.04 -5.43 -10.64
CA LYS A 159 13.88 -4.22 -10.59
C LYS A 159 13.19 -3.04 -9.92
N THR A 160 11.90 -2.86 -10.17
CA THR A 160 11.15 -1.68 -9.70
C THR A 160 10.62 -1.83 -8.28
N SER A 161 10.13 -3.03 -7.89
CA SER A 161 9.54 -3.27 -6.56
C SER A 161 10.51 -3.08 -5.40
N PRO A 162 11.79 -3.54 -5.46
CA PRO A 162 12.74 -3.31 -4.37
C PRO A 162 13.02 -1.82 -4.11
N LEU A 163 12.95 -0.99 -5.16
CA LEU A 163 13.12 0.45 -5.04
C LEU A 163 11.93 1.08 -4.33
N LEU A 164 10.70 0.68 -4.67
CA LEU A 164 9.50 1.12 -3.97
C LEU A 164 9.48 0.67 -2.50
N ALA A 165 9.93 -0.55 -2.21
CA ALA A 165 10.02 -1.07 -0.85
C ALA A 165 10.82 -0.14 0.07
N LYS A 166 11.90 0.44 -0.43
CA LYS A 166 12.76 1.37 0.32
C LYS A 166 12.09 2.73 0.61
N LEU A 167 11.10 3.11 -0.15
CA LEU A 167 10.39 4.39 0.00
C LEU A 167 9.23 4.31 0.99
N PHE A 168 8.63 3.13 1.20
CA PHE A 168 7.45 3.00 2.05
C PHE A 168 7.83 2.87 3.53
N THR A 169 7.39 3.83 4.35
CA THR A 169 7.48 3.75 5.82
C THR A 169 6.59 2.63 6.41
N ASP A 170 5.61 2.18 5.64
CA ASP A 170 4.70 1.10 5.98
C ASP A 170 4.96 -0.15 5.14
N TYR A 171 6.22 -0.40 4.77
CA TYR A 171 6.60 -1.60 4.04
C TYR A 171 6.23 -2.86 4.83
N GLU A 172 5.42 -3.71 4.22
CA GLU A 172 5.03 -5.02 4.70
C GLU A 172 5.24 -6.02 3.56
N PRO A 173 6.21 -6.95 3.66
CA PRO A 173 6.61 -7.80 2.53
C PRO A 173 5.44 -8.59 1.93
N GLY A 174 4.55 -9.14 2.77
CA GLY A 174 3.38 -9.88 2.28
C GLY A 174 2.46 -9.05 1.40
N ILE A 175 2.23 -7.79 1.78
CA ILE A 175 1.40 -6.88 0.99
C ILE A 175 2.19 -6.39 -0.23
N HIS A 176 3.43 -5.98 -0.04
CA HIS A 176 4.24 -5.34 -1.07
C HIS A 176 4.45 -6.25 -2.29
N TRP A 177 5.02 -7.44 -2.08
CA TRP A 177 5.33 -8.36 -3.18
C TRP A 177 4.07 -8.82 -3.93
N ASN A 178 3.02 -9.18 -3.20
CA ASN A 178 1.74 -9.55 -3.82
C ASN A 178 1.17 -8.40 -4.65
N GLN A 179 1.14 -7.17 -4.12
CA GLN A 179 0.57 -6.04 -4.83
C GLN A 179 1.41 -5.64 -6.05
N CYS A 180 2.74 -5.63 -5.94
CA CYS A 180 3.61 -5.33 -7.07
C CYS A 180 3.38 -6.30 -8.23
N GLN A 181 3.31 -7.60 -7.96
CA GLN A 181 3.04 -8.60 -8.97
C GLN A 181 1.63 -8.49 -9.56
N MET A 182 0.60 -8.33 -8.72
CA MET A 182 -0.76 -8.09 -9.20
C MET A 182 -0.86 -6.87 -10.13
N GLN A 183 -0.11 -5.80 -9.86
CA GLN A 183 -0.10 -4.61 -10.70
C GLN A 183 0.80 -4.75 -11.93
N SER A 184 1.72 -5.72 -11.93
CA SER A 184 2.57 -6.05 -13.08
C SER A 184 1.93 -7.09 -14.01
N GLY A 185 0.90 -7.79 -13.56
CA GLY A 185 0.26 -8.88 -14.29
C GLY A 185 1.15 -10.12 -14.40
N THR A 186 1.81 -10.48 -13.31
CA THR A 186 2.78 -11.58 -13.28
C THR A 186 2.49 -12.64 -12.22
#